data_4731c0fe8fe8b96848dd28cb77c0e48a
#
_entry.id   4731c0fe8fe8b96848dd28cb77c0e48a
#
_cell.length_a   1.000
_cell.length_b   1.000
_cell.length_c   1.000
_cell.angle_alpha   90.00
_cell.angle_beta   90.00
_cell.angle_gamma   90.00
#
_symmetry.space_group_name_H-M   'P 1'
#
loop_
_entity.id
_entity.type
_entity.pdbx_description
1 polymer ?
#
loop_
_entity_poly.entity_id
_entity_poly.type
_entity_poly.pdbx_seq_one_letter_code
_entity_poly.pdbx_strand_id
1 'polypeptide(L)'
;MKDLEDWAAVQKVYKQTKSKRATAKILSISRNTVKRLLDMTEPPVYRRTEYSSKIDEYKELIIEWRCDPYNYNGTRIFRELKERGYTGSIGPIYRFLGKVDEDVGSHISKKATVRHESPPGDQAQFDWTEYEVLVGNRYRKVYCFSMILAASRKKAVCCSLKVDADAIYEAIQELYEDLGGITLELLIDNPKALVIENNPKSEDEIRYNPHALMLAKHLGTELNACPCYWPRKKGKIESPFKYIENQFIKGNDFANMEELNRRLKKNVDEWCNETHTTTRRIPNQHYLLEEKALLLPLPKGRYRIKKMQSRKISPDSFVNINSNKYSVPVKYVGKTVLFRINYGFRIELYDAKENYIMSFEQIDKKHQTLSNPEHYEAIAPKVSTSIPQIRRDFTQRYRNGARYLEAAGRKFDQPTHYARKIMELQELYSLDVMDQLIGIAVEEDRMDIKGFKSLL
;
A
#
# COMPACT_ATOMS: atom_id res chain seq x y z
N MET A 1 -3.10 -31.47 43.70
CA MET A 1 -4.54 -31.80 43.58
C MET A 1 -4.60 -33.32 43.45
N LYS A 2 -5.57 -34.01 44.04
CA LYS A 2 -5.66 -35.48 43.96
C LYS A 2 -6.42 -35.83 42.67
N ASP A 3 -5.93 -36.80 41.93
CA ASP A 3 -6.39 -37.24 40.60
C ASP A 3 -7.05 -38.63 40.64
N LEU A 4 -7.35 -39.20 39.48
CA LEU A 4 -7.94 -40.53 39.33
C LEU A 4 -7.14 -41.63 40.02
N GLU A 5 -5.77 -41.55 39.91
CA GLU A 5 -4.89 -42.55 40.50
C GLU A 5 -4.92 -42.50 42.04
N ASP A 6 -4.86 -41.28 42.61
CA ASP A 6 -5.03 -41.06 44.05
C ASP A 6 -6.37 -41.59 44.57
N TRP A 7 -7.46 -41.35 43.84
CA TRP A 7 -8.78 -41.86 44.21
C TRP A 7 -8.85 -43.39 44.19
N ALA A 8 -8.36 -43.99 43.08
CA ALA A 8 -8.32 -45.45 42.95
C ALA A 8 -7.41 -46.12 44.04
N ALA A 9 -6.25 -45.51 44.33
CA ALA A 9 -5.36 -45.97 45.40
C ALA A 9 -6.04 -45.93 46.79
N VAL A 10 -6.75 -44.84 47.09
CA VAL A 10 -7.50 -44.72 48.36
C VAL A 10 -8.61 -45.77 48.46
N GLN A 11 -9.38 -46.02 47.41
CA GLN A 11 -10.43 -47.04 47.36
C GLN A 11 -9.83 -48.44 47.60
N LYS A 12 -8.71 -48.77 46.91
CA LYS A 12 -8.03 -50.07 47.00
C LYS A 12 -7.49 -50.32 48.41
N VAL A 13 -6.73 -49.36 48.96
CA VAL A 13 -6.09 -49.53 50.29
C VAL A 13 -7.14 -49.54 51.40
N TYR A 14 -8.19 -48.75 51.28
CA TYR A 14 -9.29 -48.74 52.26
C TYR A 14 -10.06 -50.08 52.28
N LYS A 15 -10.30 -50.72 51.14
CA LYS A 15 -10.90 -52.06 51.07
C LYS A 15 -10.06 -53.10 51.84
N GLN A 16 -8.76 -52.97 51.83
CA GLN A 16 -7.84 -53.88 52.57
C GLN A 16 -7.76 -53.58 54.08
N THR A 17 -7.64 -52.31 54.45
CA THR A 17 -7.38 -51.87 55.82
C THR A 17 -8.64 -51.63 56.65
N LYS A 18 -9.77 -51.36 55.98
CA LYS A 18 -11.07 -50.93 56.58
C LYS A 18 -10.93 -49.82 57.62
N SER A 19 -9.82 -49.06 57.59
CA SER A 19 -9.51 -48.01 58.56
C SER A 19 -9.00 -46.74 57.83
N LYS A 20 -9.73 -45.63 57.96
CA LYS A 20 -9.34 -44.31 57.36
C LYS A 20 -7.96 -43.83 57.86
N ARG A 21 -7.61 -44.18 59.16
CA ARG A 21 -6.33 -43.80 59.76
C ARG A 21 -5.16 -44.61 59.18
N ALA A 22 -5.36 -45.94 59.01
CA ALA A 22 -4.34 -46.80 58.40
C ALA A 22 -4.13 -46.48 56.93
N THR A 23 -5.19 -46.25 56.14
CA THR A 23 -5.12 -45.81 54.75
C THR A 23 -4.39 -44.50 54.62
N ALA A 24 -4.66 -43.49 55.46
CA ALA A 24 -3.96 -42.23 55.48
C ALA A 24 -2.48 -42.36 55.72
N LYS A 25 -2.08 -43.26 56.65
CA LYS A 25 -0.67 -43.54 56.95
C LYS A 25 0.07 -44.25 55.81
N ILE A 26 -0.56 -45.26 55.19
CA ILE A 26 -0.01 -46.02 54.07
C ILE A 26 0.22 -45.14 52.85
N LEU A 27 -0.76 -44.29 52.51
CA LEU A 27 -0.69 -43.44 51.32
C LEU A 27 -0.04 -42.06 51.58
N SER A 28 0.44 -41.82 52.82
CA SER A 28 1.06 -40.55 53.23
C SER A 28 0.18 -39.29 52.91
N ILE A 29 -1.13 -39.42 53.09
CA ILE A 29 -2.09 -38.32 52.85
C ILE A 29 -2.90 -38.05 54.13
N SER A 30 -3.53 -36.87 54.19
CA SER A 30 -4.35 -36.51 55.36
C SER A 30 -5.60 -37.39 55.50
N ARG A 31 -6.01 -37.69 56.74
CA ARG A 31 -7.26 -38.44 57.04
C ARG A 31 -8.47 -37.76 56.44
N ASN A 32 -8.49 -36.43 56.39
CA ASN A 32 -9.58 -35.66 55.76
C ASN A 32 -9.62 -35.86 54.24
N THR A 33 -8.44 -35.96 53.59
CA THR A 33 -8.33 -36.29 52.16
C THR A 33 -8.85 -37.69 51.87
N VAL A 34 -8.50 -38.70 52.73
CA VAL A 34 -9.04 -40.05 52.60
C VAL A 34 -10.56 -40.04 52.74
N LYS A 35 -11.10 -39.38 53.79
CA LYS A 35 -12.55 -39.26 53.98
C LYS A 35 -13.23 -38.68 52.75
N ARG A 36 -12.76 -37.54 52.24
CA ARG A 36 -13.31 -36.86 51.06
C ARG A 36 -13.31 -37.74 49.82
N LEU A 37 -12.18 -38.47 49.53
CA LEU A 37 -12.08 -39.35 48.37
C LEU A 37 -12.92 -40.63 48.50
N LEU A 38 -13.22 -41.10 49.72
CA LEU A 38 -14.12 -42.22 49.96
C LEU A 38 -15.58 -41.83 49.82
N ASP A 39 -15.93 -40.60 50.18
CA ASP A 39 -17.29 -40.06 50.09
C ASP A 39 -17.68 -39.70 48.64
N MET A 40 -16.70 -39.71 47.68
CA MET A 40 -16.92 -39.47 46.24
C MET A 40 -17.33 -40.79 45.55
N THR A 41 -18.50 -40.77 44.90
CA THR A 41 -19.00 -41.88 44.09
C THR A 41 -18.32 -42.03 42.76
N GLU A 42 -17.76 -40.92 42.23
CA GLU A 42 -17.05 -40.86 40.99
C GLU A 42 -15.64 -40.28 41.18
N PRO A 43 -14.65 -40.59 40.29
CA PRO A 43 -13.32 -40.03 40.36
C PRO A 43 -13.34 -38.50 40.30
N PRO A 44 -12.43 -37.79 41.01
CA PRO A 44 -12.34 -36.35 40.92
C PRO A 44 -11.87 -35.93 39.53
N VAL A 45 -12.74 -35.21 38.81
CA VAL A 45 -12.40 -34.59 37.51
C VAL A 45 -12.00 -33.14 37.76
N TYR A 46 -10.82 -32.77 37.32
CA TYR A 46 -10.39 -31.37 37.36
C TYR A 46 -11.20 -30.54 36.36
N ARG A 47 -12.14 -29.75 36.83
CA ARG A 47 -12.83 -28.72 36.04
C ARG A 47 -12.19 -27.37 36.37
N ARG A 48 -11.48 -26.81 35.39
CA ARG A 48 -10.95 -25.46 35.48
C ARG A 48 -12.12 -24.48 35.44
N THR A 49 -12.17 -23.55 36.39
CA THR A 49 -13.15 -22.45 36.37
C THR A 49 -12.92 -21.63 35.11
N GLU A 50 -13.93 -21.47 34.29
CA GLU A 50 -13.87 -20.62 33.10
C GLU A 50 -13.91 -19.17 33.58
N TYR A 51 -12.82 -18.46 33.30
CA TYR A 51 -12.76 -17.01 33.48
C TYR A 51 -13.04 -16.33 32.15
N SER A 52 -13.83 -15.24 32.17
CA SER A 52 -14.05 -14.41 30.99
C SER A 52 -12.71 -13.91 30.43
N SER A 53 -12.52 -14.05 29.15
CA SER A 53 -11.31 -13.60 28.45
C SER A 53 -11.59 -12.28 27.73
N LYS A 54 -10.60 -11.39 27.68
CA LYS A 54 -10.69 -10.13 26.90
C LYS A 54 -11.03 -10.33 25.41
N ILE A 55 -10.90 -11.56 24.90
CA ILE A 55 -11.25 -11.92 23.54
C ILE A 55 -12.75 -12.23 23.38
N ASP A 56 -13.47 -12.50 24.47
CA ASP A 56 -14.84 -13.02 24.39
C ASP A 56 -15.81 -12.06 23.69
N GLU A 57 -15.60 -10.76 23.87
CA GLU A 57 -16.37 -9.70 23.20
C GLU A 57 -16.11 -9.63 21.67
N TYR A 58 -14.99 -10.21 21.22
CA TYR A 58 -14.55 -10.13 19.82
C TYR A 58 -14.66 -11.46 19.07
N LYS A 59 -15.16 -12.54 19.70
CA LYS A 59 -15.19 -13.88 19.11
C LYS A 59 -15.97 -13.94 17.79
N GLU A 60 -17.14 -13.33 17.74
CA GLU A 60 -17.98 -13.30 16.54
C GLU A 60 -17.26 -12.58 15.38
N LEU A 61 -16.66 -11.42 15.65
CA LEU A 61 -15.89 -10.65 14.69
C LEU A 61 -14.65 -11.40 14.20
N ILE A 62 -13.98 -12.15 15.09
CA ILE A 62 -12.84 -12.99 14.74
C ILE A 62 -13.26 -14.14 13.82
N ILE A 63 -14.43 -14.75 14.06
CA ILE A 63 -14.96 -15.81 13.19
C ILE A 63 -15.30 -15.24 11.82
N GLU A 64 -16.01 -14.10 11.76
CA GLU A 64 -16.32 -13.41 10.52
C GLU A 64 -15.06 -13.15 9.67
N TRP A 65 -14.01 -12.59 10.29
CA TRP A 65 -12.76 -12.29 9.60
C TRP A 65 -11.94 -13.53 9.25
N ARG A 66 -12.17 -14.66 9.92
CA ARG A 66 -11.52 -15.94 9.60
C ARG A 66 -12.18 -16.65 8.43
N CYS A 67 -13.45 -16.41 8.18
CA CYS A 67 -14.24 -17.02 7.11
C CYS A 67 -14.20 -16.19 5.81
N ASP A 68 -14.71 -16.78 4.71
CA ASP A 68 -14.92 -16.06 3.45
C ASP A 68 -15.90 -14.89 3.63
N PRO A 69 -15.68 -13.75 2.96
CA PRO A 69 -14.64 -13.49 1.95
C PRO A 69 -13.30 -13.00 2.52
N TYR A 70 -13.18 -12.75 3.82
CA TYR A 70 -12.01 -12.08 4.40
C TYR A 70 -10.79 -12.99 4.55
N ASN A 71 -10.95 -14.19 5.09
CA ASN A 71 -9.87 -15.18 5.32
C ASN A 71 -8.62 -14.60 6.00
N TYR A 72 -8.81 -13.72 7.03
CA TYR A 72 -7.70 -13.08 7.71
C TYR A 72 -6.90 -14.08 8.56
N ASN A 73 -5.58 -13.90 8.58
CA ASN A 73 -4.72 -14.65 9.50
C ASN A 73 -4.71 -14.00 10.91
N GLY A 74 -4.24 -14.76 11.92
CA GLY A 74 -4.23 -14.32 13.30
C GLY A 74 -3.48 -13.01 13.57
N THR A 75 -2.42 -12.73 12.81
CA THR A 75 -1.65 -11.49 12.95
C THR A 75 -2.46 -10.30 12.46
N ARG A 76 -3.18 -10.43 11.34
CA ARG A 76 -4.05 -9.38 10.83
C ARG A 76 -5.23 -9.14 11.77
N ILE A 77 -5.90 -10.21 12.23
CA ILE A 77 -6.98 -10.12 13.19
C ILE A 77 -6.52 -9.38 14.45
N PHE A 78 -5.33 -9.67 14.97
CA PHE A 78 -4.77 -8.97 16.13
C PHE A 78 -4.59 -7.47 15.86
N ARG A 79 -4.10 -7.06 14.70
CA ARG A 79 -3.91 -5.65 14.32
C ARG A 79 -5.26 -4.93 14.24
N GLU A 80 -6.22 -5.49 13.53
CA GLU A 80 -7.58 -4.96 13.42
C GLU A 80 -8.29 -4.83 14.79
N LEU A 81 -8.10 -5.80 15.69
CA LEU A 81 -8.65 -5.74 17.05
C LEU A 81 -7.96 -4.66 17.89
N LYS A 82 -6.66 -4.44 17.72
CA LYS A 82 -5.93 -3.34 18.39
C LYS A 82 -6.51 -1.98 18.02
N GLU A 83 -6.79 -1.74 16.75
CA GLU A 83 -7.42 -0.52 16.25
C GLU A 83 -8.83 -0.31 16.84
N ARG A 84 -9.52 -1.40 17.21
CA ARG A 84 -10.85 -1.39 17.86
C ARG A 84 -10.80 -1.44 19.40
N GLY A 85 -9.62 -1.20 19.99
CA GLY A 85 -9.47 -1.08 21.44
C GLY A 85 -9.13 -2.38 22.17
N TYR A 86 -8.81 -3.49 21.51
CA TYR A 86 -8.36 -4.71 22.17
C TYR A 86 -7.04 -4.50 22.90
N THR A 87 -7.02 -4.66 24.22
CA THR A 87 -5.84 -4.45 25.08
C THR A 87 -5.07 -5.73 25.40
N GLY A 88 -5.55 -6.89 24.95
CA GLY A 88 -4.94 -8.19 25.20
C GLY A 88 -3.71 -8.45 24.34
N SER A 89 -3.04 -9.59 24.60
CA SER A 89 -1.96 -10.12 23.77
C SER A 89 -2.50 -10.97 22.62
N ILE A 90 -1.64 -11.28 21.65
CA ILE A 90 -1.99 -12.11 20.48
C ILE A 90 -2.25 -13.59 20.81
N GLY A 91 -1.70 -14.11 21.92
CA GLY A 91 -1.80 -15.51 22.29
C GLY A 91 -3.22 -16.07 22.45
N PRO A 92 -4.16 -15.37 23.13
CA PRO A 92 -5.56 -15.77 23.20
C PRO A 92 -6.23 -15.89 21.83
N ILE A 93 -5.90 -15.00 20.88
CA ILE A 93 -6.45 -15.03 19.52
C ILE A 93 -6.00 -16.31 18.80
N TYR A 94 -4.72 -16.64 18.82
CA TYR A 94 -4.23 -17.88 18.21
C TYR A 94 -4.81 -19.14 18.86
N ARG A 95 -5.01 -19.15 20.18
CA ARG A 95 -5.67 -20.28 20.85
C ARG A 95 -7.14 -20.43 20.45
N PHE A 96 -7.83 -19.33 20.23
CA PHE A 96 -9.21 -19.36 19.76
C PHE A 96 -9.29 -19.79 18.30
N LEU A 97 -8.43 -19.24 17.42
CA LEU A 97 -8.34 -19.65 16.03
C LEU A 97 -7.96 -21.14 15.87
N GLY A 98 -7.09 -21.69 16.73
CA GLY A 98 -6.79 -23.11 16.75
C GLY A 98 -8.03 -23.98 16.96
N LYS A 99 -8.98 -23.57 17.81
CA LYS A 99 -10.27 -24.28 17.99
C LYS A 99 -11.16 -24.14 16.76
N VAL A 100 -11.24 -22.94 16.18
CA VAL A 100 -12.00 -22.69 14.94
C VAL A 100 -11.44 -23.48 13.76
N ASP A 101 -10.10 -23.57 13.64
CA ASP A 101 -9.42 -24.29 12.55
C ASP A 101 -9.44 -25.82 12.73
N GLU A 102 -9.56 -26.34 13.97
CA GLU A 102 -9.77 -27.78 14.24
C GLU A 102 -11.14 -28.26 13.74
N ASP A 103 -12.14 -27.39 13.80
CA ASP A 103 -13.47 -27.66 13.24
C ASP A 103 -13.47 -27.67 11.70
N VAL A 104 -12.42 -27.11 11.04
CA VAL A 104 -12.31 -26.97 9.56
C VAL A 104 -11.24 -27.89 8.92
N GLY A 105 -10.40 -28.54 9.70
CA GLY A 105 -9.44 -29.59 9.34
C GLY A 105 -8.36 -29.27 8.31
N SER A 106 -7.10 -29.00 8.73
CA SER A 106 -5.93 -29.19 7.84
C SER A 106 -4.62 -29.43 8.63
N HIS A 107 -3.88 -30.47 8.24
CA HIS A 107 -2.52 -30.81 8.73
C HIS A 107 -1.46 -30.38 7.71
N ILE A 108 -0.42 -29.66 8.16
CA ILE A 108 0.74 -29.29 7.35
C ILE A 108 2.02 -29.89 7.93
N SER A 109 2.77 -30.65 7.12
CA SER A 109 4.08 -31.19 7.48
C SER A 109 5.22 -30.19 7.19
N LYS A 110 6.18 -30.05 8.12
CA LYS A 110 7.36 -29.18 7.97
C LYS A 110 8.54 -29.95 7.39
N LYS A 111 9.14 -29.47 6.29
CA LYS A 111 10.40 -29.98 5.72
C LYS A 111 11.59 -29.13 6.17
N ALA A 112 12.74 -29.76 6.50
CA ALA A 112 13.97 -29.07 6.91
C ALA A 112 14.63 -28.33 5.73
N THR A 113 15.19 -27.13 6.00
CA THR A 113 15.91 -26.31 5.02
C THR A 113 17.21 -25.76 5.61
N VAL A 114 18.27 -25.68 4.79
CA VAL A 114 19.52 -24.99 5.13
C VAL A 114 19.37 -23.50 4.81
N ARG A 115 19.68 -22.63 5.76
CA ARG A 115 19.63 -21.17 5.57
C ARG A 115 21.01 -20.66 5.15
N HIS A 116 21.04 -19.95 4.03
CA HIS A 116 22.20 -19.18 3.61
C HIS A 116 22.00 -17.72 3.99
N GLU A 117 22.87 -17.19 4.84
CA GLU A 117 22.94 -15.76 5.14
C GLU A 117 23.95 -15.11 4.21
N SER A 118 23.61 -13.95 3.64
CA SER A 118 24.49 -13.16 2.78
C SER A 118 24.97 -11.93 3.55
N PRO A 119 26.23 -11.49 3.38
CA PRO A 119 26.70 -10.26 3.97
C PRO A 119 25.86 -9.03 3.55
N PRO A 120 25.89 -7.94 4.34
CA PRO A 120 25.21 -6.70 3.96
C PRO A 120 25.74 -6.14 2.63
N GLY A 121 24.82 -5.72 1.76
CA GLY A 121 25.12 -5.17 0.44
C GLY A 121 25.40 -6.18 -0.66
N ASP A 122 25.59 -7.45 -0.35
CA ASP A 122 25.97 -8.48 -1.32
C ASP A 122 24.81 -8.87 -2.23
N GLN A 123 23.64 -9.22 -1.66
CA GLN A 123 22.56 -9.84 -2.43
C GLN A 123 21.20 -9.22 -2.17
N ALA A 124 20.46 -8.96 -3.25
CA ALA A 124 19.02 -8.78 -3.23
C ALA A 124 18.32 -9.96 -3.91
N GLN A 125 17.10 -10.26 -3.50
CA GLN A 125 16.25 -11.27 -4.13
C GLN A 125 15.03 -10.58 -4.74
N PHE A 126 14.78 -10.83 -6.03
CA PHE A 126 13.66 -10.28 -6.78
C PHE A 126 12.71 -11.40 -7.19
N ASP A 127 11.43 -11.14 -7.02
CA ASP A 127 10.36 -12.04 -7.44
C ASP A 127 9.04 -11.26 -7.61
N TRP A 128 8.00 -11.92 -8.14
CA TRP A 128 6.67 -11.36 -8.21
C TRP A 128 5.59 -12.45 -8.07
N THR A 129 4.41 -12.01 -7.75
CA THR A 129 3.20 -12.84 -7.73
C THR A 129 2.05 -12.07 -8.34
N GLU A 130 0.97 -12.76 -8.63
CA GLU A 130 -0.27 -12.15 -9.09
C GLU A 130 -1.34 -12.19 -8.00
N TYR A 131 -2.14 -11.12 -7.96
CA TYR A 131 -3.32 -11.03 -7.11
C TYR A 131 -4.52 -10.58 -7.95
N GLU A 132 -5.70 -10.97 -7.51
CA GLU A 132 -6.95 -10.39 -7.98
C GLU A 132 -7.39 -9.30 -6.98
N VAL A 133 -7.41 -8.04 -7.40
CA VAL A 133 -7.58 -6.87 -6.52
C VAL A 133 -8.71 -5.99 -7.04
N LEU A 134 -9.56 -5.50 -6.14
CA LEU A 134 -10.60 -4.53 -6.47
C LEU A 134 -9.98 -3.14 -6.62
N VAL A 135 -9.88 -2.66 -7.88
CA VAL A 135 -9.30 -1.35 -8.22
C VAL A 135 -10.25 -0.61 -9.16
N GLY A 136 -10.69 0.57 -8.78
CA GLY A 136 -11.60 1.38 -9.59
C GLY A 136 -12.94 0.69 -9.84
N ASN A 137 -13.54 0.11 -8.80
CA ASN A 137 -14.83 -0.61 -8.82
C ASN A 137 -14.87 -1.88 -9.68
N ARG A 138 -13.73 -2.47 -10.02
CA ARG A 138 -13.65 -3.76 -10.71
C ARG A 138 -12.46 -4.58 -10.25
N TYR A 139 -12.59 -5.91 -10.29
CA TYR A 139 -11.47 -6.81 -10.06
C TYR A 139 -10.48 -6.75 -11.21
N ARG A 140 -9.21 -6.60 -10.88
CA ARG A 140 -8.10 -6.58 -11.82
C ARG A 140 -7.03 -7.57 -11.40
N LYS A 141 -6.44 -8.23 -12.40
CA LYS A 141 -5.20 -8.97 -12.20
C LYS A 141 -4.06 -7.97 -12.04
N VAL A 142 -3.43 -8.00 -10.87
CA VAL A 142 -2.33 -7.11 -10.49
C VAL A 142 -1.10 -7.96 -10.19
N TYR A 143 0.02 -7.62 -10.81
CA TYR A 143 1.32 -8.24 -10.56
C TYR A 143 2.06 -7.43 -9.51
N CYS A 144 2.39 -8.05 -8.38
CA CYS A 144 3.15 -7.43 -7.30
C CYS A 144 4.59 -7.87 -7.37
N PHE A 145 5.48 -6.96 -7.72
CA PHE A 145 6.93 -7.16 -7.69
C PHE A 145 7.47 -6.85 -6.29
N SER A 146 8.40 -7.65 -5.82
CA SER A 146 9.05 -7.47 -4.53
C SER A 146 10.56 -7.68 -4.66
N MET A 147 11.32 -6.84 -3.98
CA MET A 147 12.75 -7.00 -3.78
C MET A 147 13.06 -6.97 -2.29
N ILE A 148 13.89 -7.91 -1.84
CA ILE A 148 14.31 -8.02 -0.46
C ILE A 148 15.83 -8.06 -0.37
N LEU A 149 16.42 -7.22 0.46
CA LEU A 149 17.84 -7.28 0.79
C LEU A 149 18.12 -8.51 1.66
N ALA A 150 19.11 -9.30 1.28
CA ALA A 150 19.34 -10.60 1.90
C ALA A 150 19.86 -10.52 3.35
N ALA A 151 20.55 -9.47 3.75
CA ALA A 151 21.04 -9.26 5.10
C ALA A 151 20.00 -8.60 6.01
N SER A 152 19.60 -7.36 5.74
CA SER A 152 18.69 -6.61 6.62
C SER A 152 17.25 -7.10 6.58
N ARG A 153 16.83 -7.77 5.53
CA ARG A 153 15.44 -8.13 5.24
C ARG A 153 14.55 -6.91 4.90
N LYS A 154 15.17 -5.75 4.61
CA LYS A 154 14.43 -4.61 4.10
C LYS A 154 13.81 -4.95 2.74
N LYS A 155 12.58 -4.50 2.54
CA LYS A 155 11.76 -4.83 1.38
C LYS A 155 11.36 -3.58 0.63
N ALA A 156 11.30 -3.71 -0.68
CA ALA A 156 10.66 -2.75 -1.57
C ALA A 156 9.63 -3.48 -2.44
N VAL A 157 8.54 -2.81 -2.79
CA VAL A 157 7.43 -3.40 -3.55
C VAL A 157 6.83 -2.39 -4.53
N CYS A 158 6.39 -2.88 -5.68
CA CYS A 158 5.56 -2.12 -6.60
C CYS A 158 4.57 -3.04 -7.34
N CYS A 159 3.46 -2.47 -7.80
CA CYS A 159 2.42 -3.20 -8.50
C CYS A 159 2.25 -2.72 -9.95
N SER A 160 1.91 -3.65 -10.82
CA SER A 160 1.73 -3.45 -12.25
C SER A 160 0.49 -4.17 -12.75
N LEU A 161 -0.12 -3.67 -13.84
CA LEU A 161 -1.14 -4.42 -14.61
C LEU A 161 -0.54 -5.30 -15.69
N LYS A 162 0.79 -5.31 -15.85
CA LYS A 162 1.53 -6.10 -16.83
C LYS A 162 2.75 -6.77 -16.21
N VAL A 163 3.19 -7.87 -16.83
CA VAL A 163 4.37 -8.65 -16.42
C VAL A 163 5.29 -8.93 -17.62
N ASP A 164 5.25 -8.06 -18.64
CA ASP A 164 6.18 -8.17 -19.78
C ASP A 164 7.61 -7.76 -19.37
N ALA A 165 8.59 -8.00 -20.25
CA ALA A 165 10.00 -7.70 -19.99
C ALA A 165 10.23 -6.23 -19.61
N ASP A 166 9.49 -5.31 -20.23
CA ASP A 166 9.58 -3.87 -19.97
C ASP A 166 9.15 -3.55 -18.53
N ALA A 167 8.01 -4.12 -18.09
CA ALA A 167 7.52 -3.96 -16.72
C ALA A 167 8.46 -4.57 -15.68
N ILE A 168 9.05 -5.74 -15.97
CA ILE A 168 10.01 -6.41 -15.07
C ILE A 168 11.27 -5.55 -14.90
N TYR A 169 11.83 -5.03 -16.01
CA TYR A 169 13.05 -4.22 -15.95
C TYR A 169 12.82 -2.87 -15.29
N GLU A 170 11.65 -2.28 -15.50
CA GLU A 170 11.25 -1.06 -14.82
C GLU A 170 11.08 -1.30 -13.32
N ALA A 171 10.45 -2.43 -12.93
CA ALA A 171 10.25 -2.80 -11.54
C ALA A 171 11.59 -3.01 -10.81
N ILE A 172 12.54 -3.72 -11.41
CA ILE A 172 13.87 -3.93 -10.81
C ILE A 172 14.53 -2.58 -10.50
N GLN A 173 14.48 -1.64 -11.43
CA GLN A 173 15.07 -0.31 -11.25
C GLN A 173 14.34 0.51 -10.18
N GLU A 174 13.00 0.56 -10.23
CA GLU A 174 12.20 1.28 -9.23
C GLU A 174 12.41 0.72 -7.81
N LEU A 175 12.51 -0.61 -7.67
CA LEU A 175 12.73 -1.23 -6.38
C LEU A 175 14.13 -0.95 -5.81
N TYR A 176 15.16 -0.87 -6.65
CA TYR A 176 16.48 -0.42 -6.22
C TYR A 176 16.50 1.08 -5.86
N GLU A 177 15.75 1.91 -6.58
CA GLU A 177 15.57 3.32 -6.21
C GLU A 177 14.90 3.47 -4.84
N ASP A 178 13.85 2.69 -4.59
CA ASP A 178 13.16 2.66 -3.28
C ASP A 178 14.08 2.15 -2.15
N LEU A 179 14.99 1.21 -2.46
CA LEU A 179 16.02 0.74 -1.52
C LEU A 179 17.19 1.74 -1.36
N GLY A 180 17.33 2.67 -2.29
CA GLY A 180 18.37 3.73 -2.24
C GLY A 180 19.77 3.27 -2.65
N GLY A 181 19.91 2.15 -3.35
CA GLY A 181 21.19 1.62 -3.86
C GLY A 181 21.06 0.21 -4.40
N ILE A 182 22.15 -0.33 -4.95
CA ILE A 182 22.20 -1.58 -5.69
C ILE A 182 23.10 -2.56 -4.98
N THR A 183 22.71 -3.85 -4.92
CA THR A 183 23.53 -4.93 -4.40
C THR A 183 24.50 -5.47 -5.43
N LEU A 184 25.58 -6.12 -4.99
CA LEU A 184 26.53 -6.75 -5.90
C LEU A 184 25.86 -7.84 -6.76
N GLU A 185 24.92 -8.57 -6.19
CA GLU A 185 24.19 -9.67 -6.84
C GLU A 185 22.68 -9.47 -6.75
N LEU A 186 21.98 -9.78 -7.84
CA LEU A 186 20.53 -9.88 -7.89
C LEU A 186 20.11 -11.33 -8.15
N LEU A 187 19.58 -11.98 -7.13
CA LEU A 187 19.01 -13.33 -7.25
C LEU A 187 17.63 -13.26 -7.90
N ILE A 188 17.46 -13.97 -9.01
CA ILE A 188 16.25 -13.98 -9.83
C ILE A 188 15.74 -15.39 -10.06
N ASP A 189 14.46 -15.51 -10.39
CA ASP A 189 13.90 -16.73 -10.95
C ASP A 189 14.19 -16.84 -12.46
N ASN A 190 13.70 -17.87 -13.11
CA ASN A 190 13.98 -18.22 -14.51
C ASN A 190 12.85 -17.80 -15.49
N PRO A 191 12.22 -16.60 -15.40
CA PRO A 191 11.30 -16.17 -16.42
C PRO A 191 12.05 -15.82 -17.70
N LYS A 192 11.46 -16.07 -18.87
CA LYS A 192 12.09 -15.82 -20.18
C LYS A 192 12.54 -14.37 -20.40
N ALA A 193 11.95 -13.42 -19.69
CA ALA A 193 12.40 -12.04 -19.72
C ALA A 193 13.80 -11.85 -19.13
N LEU A 194 14.21 -12.70 -18.18
CA LEU A 194 15.52 -12.62 -17.51
C LEU A 194 16.45 -13.76 -17.93
N VAL A 195 15.93 -14.99 -18.02
CA VAL A 195 16.70 -16.21 -18.32
C VAL A 195 16.06 -16.92 -19.49
N ILE A 196 16.81 -17.10 -20.60
CA ILE A 196 16.33 -17.82 -21.78
C ILE A 196 16.37 -19.32 -21.53
N GLU A 197 17.46 -19.81 -20.96
CA GLU A 197 17.71 -21.22 -20.69
C GLU A 197 18.55 -21.38 -19.42
N ASN A 198 18.13 -22.28 -18.56
CA ASN A 198 18.87 -22.70 -17.39
C ASN A 198 18.87 -24.24 -17.38
N ASN A 199 19.99 -24.83 -17.85
CA ASN A 199 20.08 -26.28 -18.00
C ASN A 199 20.55 -26.94 -16.70
N PRO A 200 19.76 -27.81 -16.07
CA PRO A 200 20.13 -28.47 -14.82
C PRO A 200 21.27 -29.51 -14.96
N LYS A 201 21.68 -29.83 -16.19
CA LYS A 201 22.72 -30.85 -16.44
C LYS A 201 24.12 -30.28 -16.64
N SER A 202 24.27 -28.96 -16.80
CA SER A 202 25.57 -28.28 -16.86
C SER A 202 25.51 -27.02 -16.00
N GLU A 203 26.32 -26.93 -14.95
CA GLU A 203 26.38 -25.74 -14.08
C GLU A 203 26.92 -24.50 -14.82
N ASP A 204 27.53 -24.68 -16.01
CA ASP A 204 28.23 -23.64 -16.74
C ASP A 204 27.42 -22.94 -17.83
N GLU A 205 26.15 -23.29 -18.09
CA GLU A 205 25.40 -22.74 -19.22
C GLU A 205 24.00 -22.17 -18.84
N ILE A 206 24.00 -21.14 -18.00
CA ILE A 206 22.83 -20.28 -17.87
C ILE A 206 22.86 -19.26 -18.99
N ARG A 207 21.88 -19.31 -19.91
CA ARG A 207 21.75 -18.31 -20.97
C ARG A 207 20.75 -17.24 -20.55
N TYR A 208 21.29 -16.10 -20.15
CA TYR A 208 20.49 -14.93 -19.80
C TYR A 208 19.93 -14.22 -21.04
N ASN A 209 18.84 -13.50 -20.87
CA ASN A 209 18.33 -12.60 -21.90
C ASN A 209 19.32 -11.45 -22.11
N PRO A 210 19.72 -11.12 -23.37
CA PRO A 210 20.67 -10.04 -23.64
C PRO A 210 20.27 -8.70 -23.03
N HIS A 211 18.99 -8.37 -23.04
CA HIS A 211 18.48 -7.14 -22.39
C HIS A 211 18.59 -7.17 -20.86
N ALA A 212 18.45 -8.35 -20.26
CA ALA A 212 18.68 -8.50 -18.82
C ALA A 212 20.15 -8.30 -18.45
N LEU A 213 21.08 -8.81 -19.27
CA LEU A 213 22.51 -8.55 -19.09
C LEU A 213 22.87 -7.07 -19.28
N MET A 214 22.23 -6.39 -20.24
CA MET A 214 22.41 -4.96 -20.44
C MET A 214 21.86 -4.14 -19.26
N LEU A 215 20.72 -4.54 -18.70
CA LEU A 215 20.19 -3.97 -17.46
C LEU A 215 21.16 -4.17 -16.29
N ALA A 216 21.63 -5.39 -16.08
CA ALA A 216 22.58 -5.72 -15.02
C ALA A 216 23.88 -4.89 -15.13
N LYS A 217 24.43 -4.77 -16.35
CA LYS A 217 25.58 -3.91 -16.63
C LYS A 217 25.28 -2.44 -16.33
N HIS A 218 24.11 -1.94 -16.70
CA HIS A 218 23.69 -0.56 -16.41
C HIS A 218 23.58 -0.31 -14.91
N LEU A 219 23.07 -1.28 -14.15
CA LEU A 219 22.93 -1.21 -12.70
C LEU A 219 24.27 -1.45 -11.97
N GLY A 220 25.22 -2.15 -12.57
CA GLY A 220 26.47 -2.56 -11.92
C GLY A 220 26.28 -3.75 -10.98
N THR A 221 25.29 -4.61 -11.20
CA THR A 221 24.99 -5.82 -10.43
C THR A 221 25.19 -7.07 -11.27
N GLU A 222 25.44 -8.21 -10.65
CA GLU A 222 25.47 -9.51 -11.31
C GLU A 222 24.12 -10.23 -11.17
N LEU A 223 23.64 -10.85 -12.26
CA LEU A 223 22.45 -11.68 -12.22
C LEU A 223 22.81 -13.08 -11.77
N ASN A 224 22.12 -13.58 -10.75
CA ASN A 224 22.20 -14.96 -10.31
C ASN A 224 20.83 -15.63 -10.45
N ALA A 225 20.71 -16.58 -11.40
CA ALA A 225 19.48 -17.32 -11.59
C ALA A 225 19.40 -18.49 -10.60
N CYS A 226 18.22 -18.67 -10.00
CA CYS A 226 17.98 -19.81 -9.13
C CYS A 226 18.17 -21.12 -9.91
N PRO A 227 18.95 -22.10 -9.37
CA PRO A 227 19.06 -23.41 -10.01
C PRO A 227 17.68 -24.06 -10.19
N CYS A 228 17.46 -24.70 -11.35
CA CYS A 228 16.26 -25.48 -11.58
C CYS A 228 16.10 -26.56 -10.51
N TYR A 229 14.87 -26.77 -10.02
CA TYR A 229 14.52 -27.77 -8.98
C TYR A 229 15.06 -27.51 -7.56
N TRP A 230 15.59 -26.31 -7.24
CA TRP A 230 15.99 -25.93 -5.89
C TRP A 230 15.15 -24.76 -5.33
N PRO A 231 13.85 -24.93 -5.10
CA PRO A 231 12.97 -23.84 -4.62
C PRO A 231 13.38 -23.30 -3.24
N ARG A 232 14.17 -24.06 -2.48
CA ARG A 232 14.58 -23.72 -1.11
C ARG A 232 15.58 -22.54 -1.00
N LYS A 233 16.29 -22.15 -2.08
CA LYS A 233 17.16 -20.97 -2.09
C LYS A 233 16.35 -19.65 -1.98
N LYS A 234 15.08 -19.65 -2.38
CA LYS A 234 14.18 -18.50 -2.39
C LYS A 234 13.32 -18.31 -1.13
N GLY A 235 13.52 -19.08 -0.09
CA GLY A 235 12.68 -19.04 1.13
C GLY A 235 12.61 -17.67 1.83
N LYS A 236 13.45 -16.70 1.44
CA LYS A 236 13.42 -15.33 1.96
C LYS A 236 12.33 -14.48 1.30
N ILE A 237 11.97 -14.73 0.03
CA ILE A 237 11.05 -13.90 -0.76
C ILE A 237 9.63 -14.46 -0.87
N GLU A 238 9.41 -15.76 -0.66
CA GLU A 238 8.05 -16.35 -0.67
C GLU A 238 7.17 -15.84 0.49
N SER A 239 7.77 -15.55 1.64
CA SER A 239 7.10 -15.03 2.83
C SER A 239 6.44 -13.65 2.62
N PRO A 240 7.07 -12.67 1.92
CA PRO A 240 6.48 -11.36 1.66
C PRO A 240 5.13 -11.42 0.94
N PHE A 241 4.98 -12.24 -0.08
CA PHE A 241 3.75 -12.28 -0.88
C PHE A 241 2.55 -12.76 -0.08
N LYS A 242 2.74 -13.79 0.74
CA LYS A 242 1.67 -14.27 1.62
C LYS A 242 1.31 -13.24 2.71
N TYR A 243 2.29 -12.47 3.19
CA TYR A 243 2.05 -11.37 4.10
C TYR A 243 1.24 -10.25 3.41
N ILE A 244 1.67 -9.80 2.23
CA ILE A 244 0.98 -8.77 1.47
C ILE A 244 -0.46 -9.19 1.16
N GLU A 245 -0.68 -10.42 0.70
CA GLU A 245 -2.02 -10.95 0.45
C GLU A 245 -2.91 -10.85 1.69
N ASN A 246 -2.45 -11.39 2.81
CA ASN A 246 -3.26 -11.53 4.02
C ASN A 246 -3.37 -10.25 4.86
N GLN A 247 -2.37 -9.35 4.81
CA GLN A 247 -2.34 -8.14 5.65
C GLN A 247 -2.75 -6.88 4.89
N PHE A 248 -2.70 -6.92 3.55
CA PHE A 248 -2.91 -5.73 2.76
C PHE A 248 -3.96 -5.91 1.65
N ILE A 249 -3.92 -6.99 0.85
CA ILE A 249 -4.82 -7.13 -0.30
C ILE A 249 -6.23 -7.55 0.14
N LYS A 250 -6.35 -8.61 0.95
CA LYS A 250 -7.66 -9.13 1.36
C LYS A 250 -8.46 -8.09 2.14
N GLY A 251 -9.70 -7.88 1.71
CA GLY A 251 -10.65 -6.97 2.37
C GLY A 251 -10.35 -5.48 2.16
N ASN A 252 -9.45 -5.11 1.24
CA ASN A 252 -9.24 -3.74 0.83
C ASN A 252 -9.62 -3.53 -0.63
N ASP A 253 -10.11 -2.33 -0.90
CA ASP A 253 -10.36 -1.78 -2.23
C ASP A 253 -9.51 -0.52 -2.44
N PHE A 254 -9.28 -0.19 -3.71
CA PHE A 254 -8.43 0.93 -4.09
C PHE A 254 -9.10 1.72 -5.20
N ALA A 255 -9.09 3.04 -5.10
CA ALA A 255 -9.67 3.90 -6.13
C ALA A 255 -8.95 3.75 -7.48
N ASN A 256 -7.63 3.56 -7.45
CA ASN A 256 -6.79 3.42 -8.63
C ASN A 256 -5.45 2.73 -8.30
N MET A 257 -4.63 2.46 -9.34
CA MET A 257 -3.35 1.78 -9.20
C MET A 257 -2.29 2.62 -8.46
N GLU A 258 -2.33 3.94 -8.57
CA GLU A 258 -1.42 4.83 -7.84
C GLU A 258 -1.69 4.79 -6.33
N GLU A 259 -2.97 4.78 -5.94
CA GLU A 259 -3.35 4.63 -4.53
C GLU A 259 -2.92 3.27 -3.98
N LEU A 260 -3.16 2.19 -4.74
CA LEU A 260 -2.71 0.85 -4.36
C LEU A 260 -1.20 0.84 -4.10
N ASN A 261 -0.39 1.33 -5.05
CA ASN A 261 1.06 1.37 -4.90
C ASN A 261 1.50 2.21 -3.70
N ARG A 262 0.94 3.39 -3.52
CA ARG A 262 1.25 4.29 -2.41
C ARG A 262 0.93 3.65 -1.05
N ARG A 263 -0.26 3.05 -0.91
CA ARG A 263 -0.68 2.36 0.33
C ARG A 263 0.15 1.11 0.59
N LEU A 264 0.47 0.34 -0.46
CA LEU A 264 1.29 -0.86 -0.33
C LEU A 264 2.72 -0.53 0.12
N LYS A 265 3.37 0.47 -0.51
CA LYS A 265 4.72 0.93 -0.11
C LYS A 265 4.74 1.35 1.36
N LYS A 266 3.74 2.11 1.80
CA LYS A 266 3.61 2.51 3.21
C LYS A 266 3.44 1.30 4.14
N ASN A 267 2.55 0.35 3.81
CA ASN A 267 2.32 -0.86 4.61
C ASN A 267 3.57 -1.73 4.73
N VAL A 268 4.34 -1.88 3.64
CA VAL A 268 5.57 -2.67 3.65
C VAL A 268 6.69 -1.96 4.43
N ASP A 269 6.77 -0.63 4.37
CA ASP A 269 7.73 0.13 5.19
C ASP A 269 7.38 0.04 6.68
N GLU A 270 6.11 0.13 7.06
CA GLU A 270 5.64 -0.12 8.43
C GLU A 270 6.01 -1.54 8.90
N TRP A 271 5.81 -2.54 8.04
CA TRP A 271 6.24 -3.91 8.33
C TRP A 271 7.76 -4.03 8.52
N CYS A 272 8.56 -3.28 7.77
CA CYS A 272 10.00 -3.24 7.95
C CYS A 272 10.45 -2.56 9.26
N ASN A 273 9.55 -1.91 9.99
CA ASN A 273 9.78 -1.40 11.34
C ASN A 273 9.40 -2.39 12.46
N GLU A 274 8.81 -3.54 12.11
CA GLU A 274 8.54 -4.63 13.06
C GLU A 274 9.78 -5.53 13.22
N THR A 275 9.92 -6.17 14.40
CA THR A 275 11.02 -7.13 14.63
C THR A 275 10.84 -8.35 13.73
N HIS A 276 11.83 -8.62 12.88
CA HIS A 276 11.82 -9.75 11.97
C HIS A 276 12.00 -11.07 12.74
N THR A 277 11.10 -12.02 12.52
CA THR A 277 11.02 -13.27 13.31
C THR A 277 12.30 -14.12 13.28
N THR A 278 13.02 -14.13 12.16
CA THR A 278 14.23 -14.94 11.97
C THR A 278 15.48 -14.25 12.47
N THR A 279 15.71 -12.99 12.07
CA THR A 279 16.93 -12.26 12.40
C THR A 279 16.86 -11.62 13.80
N ARG A 280 15.67 -11.54 14.39
CA ARG A 280 15.41 -10.87 15.67
C ARG A 280 15.82 -9.37 15.67
N ARG A 281 15.96 -8.78 14.49
CA ARG A 281 16.33 -7.38 14.27
C ARG A 281 15.21 -6.67 13.53
N ILE A 282 15.14 -5.35 13.63
CA ILE A 282 14.23 -4.49 12.88
C ILE A 282 14.86 -4.22 11.50
N PRO A 283 14.24 -4.63 10.38
CA PRO A 283 14.83 -4.50 9.05
C PRO A 283 15.29 -3.08 8.70
N ASN A 284 14.46 -2.05 8.96
CA ASN A 284 14.82 -0.67 8.66
C ASN A 284 16.02 -0.18 9.47
N GLN A 285 16.13 -0.55 10.73
CA GLN A 285 17.29 -0.19 11.57
C GLN A 285 18.55 -0.93 11.11
N HIS A 286 18.46 -2.24 10.87
CA HIS A 286 19.58 -3.03 10.38
C HIS A 286 20.09 -2.51 9.03
N TYR A 287 19.18 -2.18 8.11
CA TYR A 287 19.50 -1.56 6.84
C TYR A 287 20.26 -0.24 7.00
N LEU A 288 19.74 0.68 7.81
CA LEU A 288 20.35 2.00 7.99
C LEU A 288 21.74 1.93 8.63
N LEU A 289 21.92 1.03 9.59
CA LEU A 289 23.16 0.95 10.38
C LEU A 289 24.28 0.17 9.66
N GLU A 290 23.93 -0.89 8.92
CA GLU A 290 24.95 -1.86 8.48
C GLU A 290 24.94 -2.09 6.96
N GLU A 291 23.81 -1.89 6.24
CA GLU A 291 23.72 -2.29 4.83
C GLU A 291 23.71 -1.13 3.85
N LYS A 292 23.04 -0.02 4.19
CA LYS A 292 22.85 1.12 3.27
C LYS A 292 24.16 1.67 2.71
N ALA A 293 25.19 1.80 3.54
CA ALA A 293 26.48 2.36 3.15
C ALA A 293 27.30 1.42 2.23
N LEU A 294 26.91 0.16 2.15
CA LEU A 294 27.60 -0.87 1.34
C LEU A 294 26.91 -1.08 -0.02
N LEU A 295 25.75 -0.49 -0.24
CA LEU A 295 25.09 -0.55 -1.54
C LEU A 295 25.84 0.30 -2.57
N LEU A 296 25.89 -0.20 -3.80
CA LEU A 296 26.41 0.56 -4.94
C LEU A 296 25.50 1.76 -5.27
N PRO A 297 26.04 2.86 -5.80
CA PRO A 297 25.26 4.03 -6.18
C PRO A 297 24.31 3.71 -7.33
N LEU A 298 23.15 4.38 -7.32
CA LEU A 298 22.19 4.31 -8.43
C LEU A 298 22.79 4.94 -9.69
N PRO A 299 22.58 4.34 -10.89
CA PRO A 299 23.05 4.90 -12.16
C PRO A 299 22.27 6.17 -12.52
N LYS A 300 22.87 6.99 -13.37
CA LYS A 300 22.17 8.13 -13.96
C LYS A 300 21.21 7.65 -15.05
N GLY A 301 19.93 7.91 -14.86
CA GLY A 301 18.86 7.52 -15.78
C GLY A 301 18.49 6.02 -15.68
N ARG A 302 17.48 5.62 -16.42
CA ARG A 302 16.95 4.24 -16.42
C ARG A 302 17.27 3.54 -17.74
N TYR A 303 17.62 2.27 -17.65
CA TYR A 303 17.71 1.37 -18.81
C TYR A 303 16.30 1.11 -19.36
N ARG A 304 16.15 1.21 -20.68
CA ARG A 304 14.85 1.03 -21.36
C ARG A 304 15.02 0.21 -22.63
N ILE A 305 14.17 -0.80 -22.80
CA ILE A 305 14.15 -1.61 -24.01
C ILE A 305 13.44 -0.86 -25.14
N LYS A 306 12.29 -0.26 -24.85
CA LYS A 306 11.45 0.43 -25.83
C LYS A 306 11.79 1.91 -25.88
N LYS A 307 11.89 2.43 -27.10
CA LYS A 307 11.98 3.88 -27.31
C LYS A 307 10.69 4.56 -26.90
N MET A 308 10.79 5.74 -26.33
CA MET A 308 9.63 6.59 -26.05
C MET A 308 8.94 6.99 -27.36
N GLN A 309 7.61 7.09 -27.30
CA GLN A 309 6.81 7.59 -28.42
C GLN A 309 6.69 9.10 -28.32
N SER A 310 6.55 9.78 -29.47
CA SER A 310 6.38 11.22 -29.51
C SER A 310 4.94 11.62 -29.81
N ARG A 311 4.49 12.73 -29.23
CA ARG A 311 3.19 13.38 -29.51
C ARG A 311 3.36 14.89 -29.47
N LYS A 312 2.66 15.56 -30.39
CA LYS A 312 2.55 17.02 -30.39
C LYS A 312 1.40 17.44 -29.48
N ILE A 313 1.63 18.46 -28.66
CA ILE A 313 0.60 19.04 -27.81
C ILE A 313 -0.27 19.99 -28.63
N SER A 314 -1.57 19.81 -28.54
CA SER A 314 -2.56 20.60 -29.26
C SER A 314 -2.70 22.03 -28.68
N PRO A 315 -3.26 22.98 -29.45
CA PRO A 315 -3.45 24.36 -29.00
C PRO A 315 -4.32 24.49 -27.74
N ASP A 316 -5.21 23.52 -27.50
CA ASP A 316 -6.08 23.42 -26.31
C ASP A 316 -5.36 22.79 -25.10
N SER A 317 -4.01 22.64 -25.18
CA SER A 317 -3.15 22.13 -24.10
C SER A 317 -3.38 20.66 -23.74
N PHE A 318 -3.72 19.81 -24.72
CA PHE A 318 -3.87 18.37 -24.53
C PHE A 318 -2.85 17.57 -25.32
N VAL A 319 -2.47 16.43 -24.73
CA VAL A 319 -1.79 15.33 -25.42
C VAL A 319 -2.78 14.18 -25.63
N ASN A 320 -2.81 13.60 -26.84
CA ASN A 320 -3.66 12.46 -27.19
C ASN A 320 -2.87 11.17 -27.07
N ILE A 321 -3.29 10.28 -26.14
CA ILE A 321 -2.68 8.96 -25.91
C ILE A 321 -3.80 7.93 -25.81
N ASN A 322 -3.74 6.86 -26.61
CA ASN A 322 -4.73 5.76 -26.61
C ASN A 322 -6.18 6.23 -26.73
N SER A 323 -6.46 7.19 -27.63
CA SER A 323 -7.77 7.80 -27.86
C SER A 323 -8.32 8.64 -26.68
N ASN A 324 -7.52 8.93 -25.68
CA ASN A 324 -7.86 9.80 -24.55
C ASN A 324 -7.02 11.09 -24.59
N LYS A 325 -7.60 12.16 -24.05
CA LYS A 325 -6.95 13.47 -23.96
C LYS A 325 -6.53 13.74 -22.51
N TYR A 326 -5.26 14.13 -22.34
CA TYR A 326 -4.70 14.50 -21.03
C TYR A 326 -4.18 15.93 -21.09
N SER A 327 -4.64 16.79 -20.20
CA SER A 327 -4.17 18.18 -20.18
C SER A 327 -2.72 18.24 -19.68
N VAL A 328 -1.96 19.17 -20.25
CA VAL A 328 -0.56 19.45 -19.88
C VAL A 328 -0.39 20.95 -19.64
N PRO A 329 0.63 21.40 -18.89
CA PRO A 329 0.85 22.83 -18.70
C PRO A 329 1.01 23.58 -20.01
N VAL A 330 0.35 24.74 -20.13
CA VAL A 330 0.28 25.55 -21.37
C VAL A 330 1.66 25.91 -21.97
N LYS A 331 2.71 25.96 -21.16
CA LYS A 331 4.09 26.19 -21.62
C LYS A 331 4.61 25.16 -22.62
N TYR A 332 3.92 24.01 -22.73
CA TYR A 332 4.26 22.94 -23.69
C TYR A 332 3.39 22.95 -24.95
N VAL A 333 2.39 23.83 -25.06
CA VAL A 333 1.55 23.97 -26.26
C VAL A 333 2.40 24.11 -27.52
N GLY A 334 2.04 23.34 -28.55
CA GLY A 334 2.74 23.31 -29.84
C GLY A 334 4.08 22.54 -29.84
N LYS A 335 4.61 22.18 -28.67
CA LYS A 335 5.83 21.39 -28.56
C LYS A 335 5.55 19.90 -28.74
N THR A 336 6.58 19.16 -29.14
CA THR A 336 6.57 17.70 -29.15
C THR A 336 7.08 17.20 -27.79
N VAL A 337 6.32 16.32 -27.17
CA VAL A 337 6.69 15.61 -25.95
C VAL A 337 6.91 14.13 -26.25
N LEU A 338 7.75 13.50 -25.46
CA LEU A 338 7.94 12.06 -25.46
C LEU A 338 7.05 11.46 -24.36
N PHE A 339 6.55 10.26 -24.60
CA PHE A 339 5.79 9.54 -23.58
C PHE A 339 6.06 8.04 -23.60
N ARG A 340 5.78 7.42 -22.48
CA ARG A 340 5.74 5.97 -22.34
C ARG A 340 4.61 5.56 -21.40
N ILE A 341 4.21 4.30 -21.46
CA ILE A 341 3.21 3.73 -20.55
C ILE A 341 3.91 2.64 -19.73
N ASN A 342 4.15 2.95 -18.46
CA ASN A 342 4.75 2.03 -17.51
C ASN A 342 3.68 1.20 -16.82
N TYR A 343 4.01 -0.05 -16.50
CA TYR A 343 3.15 -0.96 -15.73
C TYR A 343 1.75 -1.14 -16.30
N GLY A 344 1.51 -0.70 -17.54
CA GLY A 344 0.20 -0.77 -18.18
C GLY A 344 -0.84 0.23 -17.67
N PHE A 345 -0.50 1.11 -16.76
CA PHE A 345 -1.42 2.11 -16.22
C PHE A 345 -0.83 3.52 -16.07
N ARG A 346 0.48 3.68 -15.92
CA ARG A 346 1.13 4.98 -15.70
C ARG A 346 1.67 5.55 -16.99
N ILE A 347 1.07 6.63 -17.46
CA ILE A 347 1.57 7.42 -18.58
C ILE A 347 2.55 8.45 -18.04
N GLU A 348 3.78 8.42 -18.48
CA GLU A 348 4.81 9.40 -18.15
C GLU A 348 5.13 10.26 -19.36
N LEU A 349 5.20 11.58 -19.18
CA LEU A 349 5.58 12.55 -20.19
C LEU A 349 6.95 13.12 -19.91
N TYR A 350 7.71 13.32 -21.00
CA TYR A 350 9.05 13.87 -21.01
C TYR A 350 9.19 14.95 -22.08
N ASP A 351 10.07 15.89 -21.88
CA ASP A 351 10.44 16.85 -22.94
C ASP A 351 11.33 16.20 -24.02
N ALA A 352 11.68 16.96 -25.06
CA ALA A 352 12.53 16.48 -26.14
C ALA A 352 13.97 16.12 -25.71
N LYS A 353 14.40 16.52 -24.51
CA LYS A 353 15.68 16.18 -23.88
C LYS A 353 15.55 15.03 -22.86
N GLU A 354 14.43 14.35 -22.86
CA GLU A 354 14.09 13.26 -21.92
C GLU A 354 14.00 13.68 -20.44
N ASN A 355 13.82 14.97 -20.14
CA ASN A 355 13.53 15.39 -18.78
C ASN A 355 12.06 15.09 -18.47
N TYR A 356 11.81 14.53 -17.28
CA TYR A 356 10.48 14.22 -16.80
C TYR A 356 9.62 15.49 -16.65
N ILE A 357 8.41 15.46 -17.16
CA ILE A 357 7.42 16.54 -17.04
C ILE A 357 6.39 16.20 -15.99
N MET A 358 5.66 15.10 -16.17
CA MET A 358 4.57 14.67 -15.31
C MET A 358 4.10 13.25 -15.65
N SER A 359 3.22 12.72 -14.83
CA SER A 359 2.55 11.44 -15.09
C SER A 359 1.03 11.53 -14.89
N PHE A 360 0.33 10.58 -15.52
CA PHE A 360 -1.10 10.35 -15.38
C PHE A 360 -1.38 8.88 -15.21
N GLU A 361 -2.47 8.53 -14.54
CA GLU A 361 -3.01 7.19 -14.65
C GLU A 361 -3.80 7.05 -15.95
N GLN A 362 -3.57 5.97 -16.68
CA GLN A 362 -4.25 5.70 -17.94
C GLN A 362 -5.73 5.45 -17.68
N ILE A 363 -6.60 6.18 -18.39
CA ILE A 363 -8.03 5.99 -18.32
C ILE A 363 -8.41 4.74 -19.13
N ASP A 364 -9.18 3.83 -18.52
CA ASP A 364 -9.60 2.57 -19.15
C ASP A 364 -10.59 2.77 -20.30
N LYS A 365 -11.50 3.74 -20.14
CA LYS A 365 -12.49 4.07 -21.19
C LYS A 365 -11.85 4.90 -22.29
N LYS A 366 -12.25 4.66 -23.54
CA LYS A 366 -11.80 5.46 -24.68
C LYS A 366 -12.59 6.78 -24.78
N HIS A 367 -12.01 7.74 -25.48
CA HIS A 367 -12.60 9.05 -25.79
C HIS A 367 -12.92 9.88 -24.55
N GLN A 368 -12.14 9.71 -23.49
CA GLN A 368 -12.26 10.52 -22.29
C GLN A 368 -11.25 11.68 -22.31
N THR A 369 -11.61 12.74 -21.58
CA THR A 369 -10.73 13.90 -21.38
C THR A 369 -10.47 14.07 -19.89
N LEU A 370 -9.19 14.03 -19.51
CA LEU A 370 -8.71 14.36 -18.17
C LEU A 370 -8.09 15.75 -18.20
N SER A 371 -8.71 16.70 -17.52
CA SER A 371 -8.26 18.09 -17.45
C SER A 371 -7.93 18.47 -16.01
N ASN A 372 -6.73 19.03 -15.80
CA ASN A 372 -6.35 19.66 -14.55
C ASN A 372 -6.38 21.20 -14.75
N PRO A 373 -7.22 21.93 -13.99
CA PRO A 373 -7.30 23.40 -14.08
C PRO A 373 -5.96 24.11 -13.86
N GLU A 374 -5.08 23.60 -13.00
CA GLU A 374 -3.76 24.16 -12.72
C GLU A 374 -2.88 24.30 -13.98
N HIS A 375 -3.10 23.45 -14.98
CA HIS A 375 -2.34 23.51 -16.22
C HIS A 375 -2.60 24.77 -17.04
N TYR A 376 -3.70 25.47 -16.77
CA TYR A 376 -4.16 26.65 -17.48
C TYR A 376 -3.97 27.96 -16.70
N GLU A 377 -3.42 27.92 -15.49
CA GLU A 377 -3.26 29.10 -14.62
C GLU A 377 -2.56 30.26 -15.33
N ALA A 378 -1.55 29.97 -16.16
CA ALA A 378 -0.80 31.00 -16.87
C ALA A 378 -1.61 31.76 -17.94
N ILE A 379 -2.73 31.21 -18.41
CA ILE A 379 -3.61 31.80 -19.43
C ILE A 379 -5.07 31.93 -18.98
N ALA A 380 -5.40 31.39 -17.82
CA ALA A 380 -6.74 31.54 -17.25
C ALA A 380 -7.00 33.02 -17.03
N PRO A 381 -8.11 33.54 -17.55
CA PRO A 381 -8.48 34.93 -17.25
C PRO A 381 -8.62 35.05 -15.74
N LYS A 382 -7.97 36.07 -15.14
CA LYS A 382 -8.05 36.35 -13.71
C LYS A 382 -9.47 36.56 -13.20
N VAL A 383 -10.35 36.93 -14.14
CA VAL A 383 -11.79 37.06 -13.91
C VAL A 383 -12.52 36.23 -14.97
N SER A 384 -13.45 35.38 -14.55
CA SER A 384 -14.26 34.56 -15.45
C SER A 384 -15.03 35.41 -16.46
N THR A 385 -15.26 34.85 -17.66
CA THR A 385 -16.15 35.42 -18.70
C THR A 385 -17.55 34.81 -18.65
N SER A 386 -17.78 33.75 -17.91
CA SER A 386 -19.07 33.09 -17.73
C SER A 386 -19.97 33.92 -16.81
N ILE A 387 -21.14 34.34 -17.30
CA ILE A 387 -22.11 35.14 -16.54
C ILE A 387 -22.48 34.52 -15.18
N PRO A 388 -22.83 33.22 -15.10
CA PRO A 388 -23.12 32.59 -13.79
C PRO A 388 -21.95 32.57 -12.84
N GLN A 389 -20.72 32.40 -13.37
CA GLN A 389 -19.51 32.37 -12.56
C GLN A 389 -19.14 33.77 -12.06
N ILE A 390 -19.21 34.79 -12.94
CA ILE A 390 -19.00 36.21 -12.54
C ILE A 390 -19.95 36.58 -11.40
N ARG A 391 -21.23 36.24 -11.49
CA ARG A 391 -22.21 36.52 -10.44
C ARG A 391 -21.80 35.86 -9.12
N ARG A 392 -21.47 34.57 -9.16
CA ARG A 392 -21.02 33.84 -7.95
C ARG A 392 -19.77 34.47 -7.34
N ASP A 393 -18.75 34.66 -8.16
CA ASP A 393 -17.44 35.18 -7.71
C ASP A 393 -17.60 36.58 -7.11
N PHE A 394 -18.39 37.44 -7.75
CA PHE A 394 -18.64 38.79 -7.30
C PHE A 394 -19.39 38.84 -5.96
N THR A 395 -20.46 38.04 -5.83
CA THR A 395 -21.27 37.99 -4.59
C THR A 395 -20.55 37.29 -3.44
N GLN A 396 -19.66 36.34 -3.71
CA GLN A 396 -18.84 35.70 -2.67
C GLN A 396 -17.68 36.58 -2.22
N ARG A 397 -17.11 37.34 -3.15
CA ARG A 397 -15.93 38.16 -2.91
C ARG A 397 -16.22 39.45 -2.15
N TYR A 398 -17.35 40.10 -2.48
CA TYR A 398 -17.76 41.39 -1.91
C TYR A 398 -19.07 41.29 -1.14
N ARG A 399 -19.10 41.80 0.09
CA ARG A 399 -20.32 41.84 0.93
C ARG A 399 -21.44 42.63 0.26
N ASN A 400 -21.08 43.75 -0.40
CA ASN A 400 -22.00 44.59 -1.16
C ASN A 400 -22.26 44.07 -2.57
N GLY A 401 -21.68 42.95 -2.99
CA GLY A 401 -21.75 42.44 -4.35
C GLY A 401 -23.15 42.06 -4.81
N ALA A 402 -23.93 41.43 -3.95
CA ALA A 402 -25.35 41.09 -4.28
C ALA A 402 -26.21 42.34 -4.49
N ARG A 403 -26.08 43.34 -3.58
CA ARG A 403 -26.78 44.63 -3.64
C ARG A 403 -26.40 45.39 -4.90
N TYR A 404 -25.10 45.36 -5.27
CA TYR A 404 -24.65 46.01 -6.52
C TYR A 404 -25.24 45.34 -7.77
N LEU A 405 -25.20 44.02 -7.88
CA LEU A 405 -25.74 43.32 -9.04
C LEU A 405 -27.24 43.48 -9.20
N GLU A 406 -27.97 43.60 -8.12
CA GLU A 406 -29.40 43.89 -8.14
C GLU A 406 -29.66 45.34 -8.62
N ALA A 407 -28.98 46.32 -8.03
CA ALA A 407 -29.12 47.73 -8.40
C ALA A 407 -28.69 47.97 -9.85
N ALA A 408 -27.54 47.45 -10.25
CA ALA A 408 -27.04 47.55 -11.63
C ALA A 408 -27.94 46.82 -12.64
N GLY A 409 -28.59 45.70 -12.24
CA GLY A 409 -29.55 45.00 -13.08
C GLY A 409 -30.84 45.75 -13.37
N ARG A 410 -31.20 46.74 -12.53
CA ARG A 410 -32.35 47.64 -12.78
C ARG A 410 -32.02 48.76 -13.78
N LYS A 411 -30.71 49.04 -13.98
CA LYS A 411 -30.25 50.19 -14.77
C LYS A 411 -29.57 49.80 -16.08
N PHE A 412 -28.93 48.63 -16.12
CA PHE A 412 -28.12 48.15 -17.24
C PHE A 412 -28.53 46.77 -17.71
N ASP A 413 -28.51 46.56 -19.02
CA ASP A 413 -28.80 45.24 -19.63
C ASP A 413 -27.75 44.16 -19.28
N GLN A 414 -26.51 44.55 -18.98
CA GLN A 414 -25.40 43.67 -18.69
C GLN A 414 -24.67 44.00 -17.39
N PRO A 415 -25.29 43.87 -16.22
CA PRO A 415 -24.70 44.22 -14.93
C PRO A 415 -23.42 43.43 -14.62
N THR A 416 -23.33 42.19 -15.09
CA THR A 416 -22.15 41.32 -14.93
C THR A 416 -20.92 41.81 -15.70
N HIS A 417 -21.10 42.60 -16.77
CA HIS A 417 -19.98 43.23 -17.45
C HIS A 417 -19.29 44.24 -16.54
N TYR A 418 -20.05 45.05 -15.84
CA TYR A 418 -19.49 46.03 -14.87
C TYR A 418 -18.89 45.34 -13.66
N ALA A 419 -19.56 44.31 -13.10
CA ALA A 419 -19.05 43.52 -12.01
C ALA A 419 -17.68 42.87 -12.35
N ARG A 420 -17.52 42.32 -13.55
CA ARG A 420 -16.24 41.79 -14.03
C ARG A 420 -15.15 42.85 -14.07
N LYS A 421 -15.50 44.04 -14.61
CA LYS A 421 -14.54 45.16 -14.69
C LYS A 421 -14.11 45.66 -13.32
N ILE A 422 -15.00 45.66 -12.33
CA ILE A 422 -14.69 46.01 -10.94
C ILE A 422 -13.75 44.93 -10.33
N MET A 423 -13.99 43.65 -10.57
CA MET A 423 -13.10 42.60 -10.12
C MET A 423 -11.69 42.68 -10.77
N GLU A 424 -11.58 43.12 -12.01
CA GLU A 424 -10.30 43.36 -12.68
C GLU A 424 -9.50 44.51 -11.98
N LEU A 425 -10.17 45.50 -11.41
CA LEU A 425 -9.55 46.63 -10.69
C LEU A 425 -9.04 46.21 -9.31
N GLN A 426 -9.51 45.11 -8.73
CA GLN A 426 -9.11 44.68 -7.41
C GLN A 426 -7.62 44.37 -7.28
N GLU A 427 -6.90 44.09 -8.36
CA GLU A 427 -5.45 43.89 -8.32
C GLU A 427 -4.69 45.13 -7.81
N LEU A 428 -5.30 46.28 -7.90
CA LEU A 428 -4.71 47.57 -7.51
C LEU A 428 -5.12 48.01 -6.09
N TYR A 429 -6.14 47.40 -5.48
CA TYR A 429 -6.77 47.85 -4.26
C TYR A 429 -7.11 46.68 -3.32
N SER A 430 -7.15 46.94 -2.00
CA SER A 430 -7.55 45.90 -1.03
C SER A 430 -9.04 45.52 -1.15
N LEU A 431 -9.37 44.32 -0.70
CA LEU A 431 -10.76 43.80 -0.71
C LEU A 431 -11.72 44.72 0.06
N ASP A 432 -11.30 45.21 1.22
CA ASP A 432 -12.13 46.09 2.08
C ASP A 432 -12.41 47.44 1.42
N VAL A 433 -11.40 48.02 0.79
CA VAL A 433 -11.56 49.28 0.03
C VAL A 433 -12.53 49.07 -1.17
N MET A 434 -12.34 48.00 -1.91
CA MET A 434 -13.23 47.69 -3.06
C MET A 434 -14.65 47.42 -2.61
N ASP A 435 -14.87 46.72 -1.50
CA ASP A 435 -16.21 46.46 -0.97
C ASP A 435 -16.91 47.75 -0.50
N GLN A 436 -16.19 48.65 0.16
CA GLN A 436 -16.72 49.97 0.51
C GLN A 436 -17.08 50.81 -0.71
N LEU A 437 -16.23 50.85 -1.73
CA LEU A 437 -16.45 51.57 -2.96
C LEU A 437 -17.65 51.02 -3.74
N ILE A 438 -17.84 49.69 -3.72
CA ILE A 438 -19.01 49.04 -4.30
C ILE A 438 -20.31 49.50 -3.59
N GLY A 439 -20.26 49.61 -2.26
CA GLY A 439 -21.36 50.17 -1.46
C GLY A 439 -21.69 51.60 -1.85
N ILE A 440 -20.68 52.50 -1.88
CA ILE A 440 -20.81 53.91 -2.27
C ILE A 440 -21.33 54.05 -3.69
N ALA A 441 -20.83 53.22 -4.64
CA ALA A 441 -21.27 53.22 -6.03
C ALA A 441 -22.78 52.92 -6.20
N VAL A 442 -23.33 52.09 -5.33
CA VAL A 442 -24.80 51.83 -5.29
C VAL A 442 -25.56 53.01 -4.71
N GLU A 443 -25.01 53.65 -3.64
CA GLU A 443 -25.67 54.80 -2.96
C GLU A 443 -25.66 56.08 -3.79
N GLU A 444 -24.56 56.30 -4.53
CA GLU A 444 -24.43 57.47 -5.41
C GLU A 444 -24.88 57.24 -6.85
N ASP A 445 -25.44 56.06 -7.13
CA ASP A 445 -25.91 55.68 -8.47
C ASP A 445 -24.82 55.68 -9.58
N ARG A 446 -23.54 55.39 -9.16
CA ARG A 446 -22.31 55.44 -10.00
C ARG A 446 -21.86 54.03 -10.35
N MET A 447 -22.74 53.16 -10.82
CA MET A 447 -22.49 51.73 -11.06
C MET A 447 -21.84 51.40 -12.41
N ASP A 448 -21.75 52.35 -13.34
CA ASP A 448 -20.95 52.17 -14.56
C ASP A 448 -19.45 52.32 -14.28
N ILE A 449 -18.60 51.85 -15.22
CA ILE A 449 -17.13 51.83 -15.03
C ILE A 449 -16.54 53.23 -14.85
N LYS A 450 -17.11 54.26 -15.54
CA LYS A 450 -16.60 55.65 -15.39
C LYS A 450 -16.97 56.21 -14.02
N GLY A 451 -18.22 56.05 -13.63
CA GLY A 451 -18.71 56.41 -12.31
C GLY A 451 -17.96 55.72 -11.19
N PHE A 452 -17.79 54.42 -11.29
CA PHE A 452 -17.03 53.66 -10.30
C PHE A 452 -15.55 54.10 -10.18
N LYS A 453 -14.88 54.31 -11.34
CA LYS A 453 -13.50 54.82 -11.36
C LYS A 453 -13.36 56.24 -10.80
N SER A 454 -14.41 57.03 -10.76
CA SER A 454 -14.39 58.35 -10.16
C SER A 454 -14.46 58.32 -8.61
N LEU A 455 -14.73 57.13 -8.04
CA LEU A 455 -14.73 56.88 -6.60
C LEU A 455 -13.38 56.37 -6.09
N LEU A 456 -12.53 55.86 -7.02
CA LEU A 456 -11.16 55.43 -6.76
C LEU A 456 -10.22 56.59 -6.61
#